data_1d7f62221771e260d05cfbc8436879b6
#
_entry.id   1d7f62221771e260d05cfbc8436879b6
#
_cell.length_a   1.000
_cell.length_b   1.000
_cell.length_c   1.000
_cell.angle_alpha   90.00
_cell.angle_beta   90.00
_cell.angle_gamma   90.00
#
_symmetry.space_group_name_H-M   'P 1'
#
loop_
_entity.id
_entity.type
_entity.pdbx_description
1 polymer ?
#
loop_
_entity_poly.entity_id
_entity_poly.type
_entity_poly.pdbx_seq_one_letter_code
_entity_poly.pdbx_strand_id
1 'polypeptide(L)'
;MSEQGNVVRRSIGIVFSDGGLLALTSQLPERGADIDEEEVTAVLCEADGAPLTFEETLLSTEYGEDGVQRRATLELWPDVEEMRPLRGAGSLISSVCVRRQNLDSQIAFFRWSVEGREGLGTYEVARRVDE
;
A
#
# COMPACT_ATOMS: atom_id res chain seq x y z
N MET A 1 -16.55 12.92 12.48
CA MET A 1 -16.15 11.57 12.88
C MET A 1 -16.31 10.61 11.70
N SER A 2 -15.33 9.82 11.45
CA SER A 2 -15.38 8.88 10.34
C SER A 2 -16.18 7.65 10.74
N GLU A 3 -17.19 7.29 9.94
CA GLU A 3 -17.94 6.06 10.18
C GLU A 3 -17.16 4.82 9.78
N GLN A 4 -16.05 5.01 9.09
CA GLN A 4 -15.25 3.92 8.59
C GLN A 4 -14.16 3.47 9.57
N GLY A 5 -14.07 4.14 10.70
CA GLY A 5 -13.06 3.81 11.67
C GLY A 5 -11.69 4.35 11.31
N ASN A 6 -10.72 4.03 12.11
CA ASN A 6 -9.36 4.53 11.96
C ASN A 6 -8.49 3.51 11.25
N VAL A 7 -7.73 3.98 10.27
CA VAL A 7 -6.77 3.13 9.58
C VAL A 7 -5.65 2.79 10.57
N VAL A 8 -5.34 1.49 10.68
CA VAL A 8 -4.25 1.05 11.55
C VAL A 8 -3.13 0.39 10.76
N ARG A 9 -3.41 -0.08 9.54
CA ARG A 9 -2.38 -0.72 8.73
C ARG A 9 -2.78 -0.66 7.26
N ARG A 10 -1.79 -0.45 6.40
CA ARG A 10 -1.96 -0.56 4.96
C ARG A 10 -0.90 -1.49 4.42
N SER A 11 -1.27 -2.38 3.51
CA SER A 11 -0.35 -3.35 2.94
C SER A 11 -0.59 -3.48 1.44
N ILE A 12 0.48 -3.45 0.67
CA ILE A 12 0.41 -3.60 -0.77
C ILE A 12 1.39 -4.67 -1.19
N GLY A 13 0.94 -5.58 -2.06
CA GLY A 13 1.83 -6.56 -2.68
C GLY A 13 1.58 -6.55 -4.17
N ILE A 14 2.63 -6.35 -4.96
CA ILE A 14 2.53 -6.27 -6.41
C ILE A 14 3.45 -7.32 -7.02
N VAL A 15 2.89 -8.18 -7.86
CA VAL A 15 3.67 -9.15 -8.63
C VAL A 15 3.73 -8.64 -10.05
N PHE A 16 4.95 -8.35 -10.53
CA PHE A 16 5.13 -7.83 -11.87
C PHE A 16 5.14 -8.97 -12.89
N SER A 17 4.68 -8.65 -14.10
CA SER A 17 4.62 -9.65 -15.16
C SER A 17 6.00 -10.19 -15.54
N ASP A 18 7.06 -9.45 -15.22
CA ASP A 18 8.43 -9.89 -15.50
C ASP A 18 9.06 -10.65 -14.34
N GLY A 19 8.30 -10.92 -13.28
CA GLY A 19 8.79 -11.77 -12.18
C GLY A 19 9.25 -11.04 -10.94
N GLY A 20 9.22 -9.72 -10.92
CA GLY A 20 9.58 -8.96 -9.73
C GLY A 20 8.43 -8.85 -8.76
N LEU A 21 8.75 -8.49 -7.52
CA LEU A 21 7.77 -8.32 -6.45
C LEU A 21 8.07 -7.04 -5.70
N LEU A 22 7.04 -6.21 -5.52
CA LEU A 22 7.15 -5.03 -4.67
C LEU A 22 6.20 -5.19 -3.51
N ALA A 23 6.72 -5.13 -2.30
CA ALA A 23 5.92 -5.22 -1.08
C ALA A 23 6.06 -3.92 -0.29
N LEU A 24 4.93 -3.45 0.22
CA LEU A 24 4.89 -2.19 0.95
C LEU A 24 3.94 -2.36 2.12
N THR A 25 4.37 -1.92 3.30
CA THR A 25 3.52 -1.96 4.48
C THR A 25 3.65 -0.65 5.24
N SER A 26 2.57 -0.24 5.85
CA SER A 26 2.57 0.90 6.75
C SER A 26 1.77 0.55 7.99
N GLN A 27 2.12 1.17 9.10
CA GLN A 27 1.44 0.92 10.35
C GLN A 27 1.57 2.15 11.23
N LEU A 28 0.47 2.54 11.86
CA LEU A 28 0.53 3.57 12.89
C LEU A 28 1.15 2.95 14.13
N PRO A 29 2.13 3.64 14.74
CA PRO A 29 2.85 3.03 15.87
C PRO A 29 1.98 2.76 17.07
N GLU A 30 0.93 3.56 17.28
CA GLU A 30 0.05 3.32 18.39
C GLU A 30 -1.29 3.99 18.17
N ARG A 31 -2.26 3.62 19.01
CA ARG A 31 -3.60 4.14 18.93
C ARG A 31 -3.60 5.64 19.18
N GLY A 32 -4.31 6.36 18.32
CA GLY A 32 -4.40 7.81 18.46
C GLY A 32 -3.30 8.59 17.80
N ALA A 33 -2.33 7.91 17.19
CA ALA A 33 -1.27 8.59 16.46
C ALA A 33 -1.82 9.26 15.22
N ASP A 34 -1.20 10.37 14.83
CA ASP A 34 -1.57 11.07 13.61
C ASP A 34 -1.12 10.29 12.39
N ILE A 35 -1.81 10.54 11.26
CA ILE A 35 -1.43 9.89 10.01
C ILE A 35 0.01 10.24 9.62
N ASP A 36 0.49 11.42 10.04
CA ASP A 36 1.86 11.83 9.76
C ASP A 36 2.88 10.96 10.47
N GLU A 37 2.46 10.22 11.49
CA GLU A 37 3.35 9.32 12.22
C GLU A 37 3.37 7.92 11.63
N GLU A 38 2.64 7.70 10.56
CA GLU A 38 2.62 6.41 9.89
C GLU A 38 3.98 6.11 9.30
N GLU A 39 4.51 4.93 9.64
CA GLU A 39 5.77 4.48 9.06
C GLU A 39 5.47 3.59 7.87
N VAL A 40 6.01 3.95 6.72
CA VAL A 40 5.80 3.21 5.49
C VAL A 40 7.13 2.63 5.04
N THR A 41 7.17 1.31 4.87
CA THR A 41 8.36 0.64 4.40
C THR A 41 8.05 -0.12 3.12
N ALA A 42 9.05 -0.23 2.26
CA ALA A 42 8.88 -0.92 0.99
C ALA A 42 10.14 -1.68 0.62
N VAL A 43 9.97 -2.76 -0.11
CA VAL A 43 11.10 -3.54 -0.63
C VAL A 43 10.73 -4.04 -2.02
N LEU A 44 11.68 -3.92 -2.94
CA LEU A 44 11.54 -4.43 -4.30
C LEU A 44 12.50 -5.60 -4.48
N CYS A 45 11.94 -6.76 -4.85
CA CYS A 45 12.71 -7.96 -5.08
C CYS A 45 12.62 -8.33 -6.54
N GLU A 46 13.78 -8.33 -7.22
CA GLU A 46 13.83 -8.81 -8.58
C GLU A 46 14.04 -10.33 -8.58
N ALA A 47 13.80 -10.95 -9.73
CA ALA A 47 13.87 -12.40 -9.81
C ALA A 47 15.26 -12.93 -9.46
N ASP A 48 16.31 -12.18 -9.75
CA ASP A 48 17.68 -12.63 -9.56
C ASP A 48 18.57 -11.52 -9.05
N GLY A 49 18.16 -10.83 -8.01
CA GLY A 49 18.95 -9.76 -7.45
C GLY A 49 18.73 -9.60 -5.95
N ALA A 50 19.57 -8.80 -5.34
CA ALA A 50 19.39 -8.47 -3.94
C ALA A 50 18.18 -7.55 -3.76
N PRO A 51 17.45 -7.65 -2.65
CA PRO A 51 16.33 -6.75 -2.41
C PRO A 51 16.78 -5.29 -2.39
N LEU A 52 15.97 -4.43 -2.98
CA LEU A 52 16.20 -3.00 -2.95
C LEU A 52 15.26 -2.39 -1.91
N THR A 53 15.85 -1.68 -0.95
CA THR A 53 15.07 -1.02 0.08
C THR A 53 14.99 0.48 -0.21
N PHE A 54 14.07 1.16 0.48
CA PHE A 54 13.79 2.56 0.22
C PHE A 54 13.88 3.35 1.51
N GLU A 55 14.52 4.51 1.45
CA GLU A 55 14.62 5.36 2.63
C GLU A 55 13.37 6.19 2.86
N GLU A 56 12.58 6.40 1.80
CA GLU A 56 11.33 7.13 1.93
C GLU A 56 10.32 6.55 0.96
N THR A 57 9.10 6.41 1.45
CA THR A 57 8.00 5.86 0.66
C THR A 57 6.78 6.71 0.89
N LEU A 58 6.21 7.23 -0.20
CA LEU A 58 4.98 8.01 -0.14
C LEU A 58 3.86 7.23 -0.80
N LEU A 59 2.75 7.13 -0.10
CA LEU A 59 1.58 6.40 -0.58
C LEU A 59 0.38 7.30 -0.44
N SER A 60 -0.29 7.59 -1.57
CA SER A 60 -1.53 8.37 -1.58
C SER A 60 -2.65 7.50 -2.09
N THR A 61 -3.80 7.59 -1.47
CA THR A 61 -4.94 6.74 -1.81
C THR A 61 -6.20 7.59 -1.99
N GLU A 62 -6.92 7.31 -3.08
CA GLU A 62 -8.27 7.84 -3.26
C GLU A 62 -9.26 6.76 -2.88
N TYR A 63 -10.16 7.09 -1.99
CA TYR A 63 -11.21 6.17 -1.54
C TYR A 63 -12.53 6.55 -2.19
N GLY A 64 -13.34 5.55 -2.50
CA GLY A 64 -14.70 5.80 -2.93
C GLY A 64 -15.60 6.17 -1.76
N GLU A 65 -16.85 6.46 -2.06
CA GLU A 65 -17.83 6.80 -1.02
C GLU A 65 -18.05 5.64 -0.06
N ASP A 66 -17.81 4.43 -0.52
CA ASP A 66 -17.94 3.22 0.29
C ASP A 66 -16.70 2.95 1.15
N GLY A 67 -15.69 3.83 1.09
CA GLY A 67 -14.48 3.67 1.86
C GLY A 67 -13.47 2.69 1.27
N VAL A 68 -13.74 2.18 0.09
CA VAL A 68 -12.85 1.21 -0.57
C VAL A 68 -11.83 1.95 -1.41
N GLN A 69 -10.59 1.44 -1.41
CA GLN A 69 -9.50 2.01 -2.20
C GLN A 69 -9.86 1.94 -3.68
N ARG A 70 -9.80 3.07 -4.37
CA ARG A 70 -10.11 3.15 -5.79
C ARG A 70 -8.87 3.35 -6.63
N ARG A 71 -7.96 4.21 -6.17
CA ARG A 71 -6.71 4.50 -6.85
C ARG A 71 -5.64 4.74 -5.81
N ALA A 72 -4.41 4.46 -6.19
CA ALA A 72 -3.28 4.71 -5.31
C ALA A 72 -2.09 5.15 -6.15
N THR A 73 -1.27 6.03 -5.58
CA THR A 73 -0.01 6.43 -6.18
C THR A 73 1.11 6.17 -5.21
N LEU A 74 2.25 5.81 -5.75
CA LEU A 74 3.44 5.49 -4.98
C LEU A 74 4.60 6.35 -5.45
N GLU A 75 5.43 6.79 -4.50
CA GLU A 75 6.71 7.37 -4.82
C GLU A 75 7.72 6.79 -3.86
N LEU A 76 8.70 6.07 -4.42
CA LEU A 76 9.66 5.29 -3.64
C LEU A 76 11.05 5.84 -3.88
N TRP A 77 11.71 6.29 -2.80
CA TRP A 77 13.05 6.87 -2.87
C TRP A 77 14.06 5.82 -2.42
N PRO A 78 14.84 5.26 -3.37
CA PRO A 78 15.81 4.22 -3.00
C PRO A 78 16.89 4.75 -2.05
N ASP A 79 17.45 3.83 -1.27
CA ASP A 79 18.55 4.17 -0.38
C ASP A 79 19.84 4.46 -1.15
N VAL A 80 19.85 4.18 -2.44
CA VAL A 80 21.02 4.41 -3.28
C VAL A 80 20.99 5.84 -3.80
N GLU A 81 22.04 6.58 -3.51
CA GLU A 81 22.08 8.03 -3.67
C GLU A 81 21.84 8.53 -5.09
N GLU A 82 22.28 7.79 -6.09
CA GLU A 82 22.18 8.26 -7.45
C GLU A 82 20.96 7.76 -8.21
N MET A 83 20.11 6.98 -7.56
CA MET A 83 18.93 6.45 -8.22
C MET A 83 17.77 7.45 -8.10
N ARG A 84 17.00 7.54 -9.17
CA ARG A 84 15.80 8.37 -9.17
C ARG A 84 14.69 7.67 -8.43
N PRO A 85 13.72 8.43 -7.93
CA PRO A 85 12.56 7.80 -7.29
C PRO A 85 11.76 6.98 -8.30
N LEU A 86 11.17 5.90 -7.81
CA LEU A 86 10.28 5.08 -8.61
C LEU A 86 8.86 5.55 -8.37
N ARG A 87 8.10 5.74 -9.43
CA ARG A 87 6.71 6.20 -9.32
C ARG A 87 5.78 5.17 -9.92
N GLY A 88 4.69 4.95 -9.21
CA GLY A 88 3.71 3.99 -9.66
C GLY A 88 2.30 4.42 -9.35
N ALA A 89 1.36 3.78 -10.02
CA ALA A 89 -0.06 4.03 -9.83
C ALA A 89 -0.82 2.73 -9.98
N GLY A 90 -1.89 2.63 -9.23
CA GLY A 90 -2.75 1.46 -9.31
C GLY A 90 -4.20 1.85 -9.29
N SER A 91 -5.05 0.95 -9.81
CA SER A 91 -6.49 1.17 -9.83
C SER A 91 -7.22 -0.11 -9.49
N LEU A 92 -8.40 0.05 -8.92
CA LEU A 92 -9.21 -1.02 -8.38
C LEU A 92 -9.78 -1.91 -9.48
N ILE A 93 -9.67 -3.22 -9.29
CA ILE A 93 -10.36 -4.21 -10.12
C ILE A 93 -11.56 -4.76 -9.36
N SER A 94 -11.35 -5.24 -8.13
CA SER A 94 -12.43 -5.73 -7.29
C SER A 94 -11.97 -5.70 -5.85
N SER A 95 -12.91 -5.88 -4.90
CA SER A 95 -12.56 -5.81 -3.50
C SER A 95 -13.49 -6.68 -2.67
N VAL A 96 -13.03 -7.00 -1.46
CA VAL A 96 -13.81 -7.73 -0.48
C VAL A 96 -13.49 -7.16 0.90
N CYS A 97 -14.48 -7.16 1.78
CA CYS A 97 -14.29 -6.71 3.16
C CYS A 97 -14.37 -7.91 4.09
N VAL A 98 -13.37 -8.04 4.95
CA VAL A 98 -13.32 -9.12 5.94
C VAL A 98 -13.31 -8.47 7.31
N ARG A 99 -14.26 -8.86 8.14
CA ARG A 99 -14.31 -8.34 9.52
C ARG A 99 -13.91 -9.43 10.49
N ARG A 100 -13.01 -9.09 11.40
CA ARG A 100 -12.61 -9.96 12.50
C ARG A 100 -12.57 -9.14 13.76
N GLN A 101 -13.39 -9.51 14.75
CA GLN A 101 -13.44 -8.79 16.01
C GLN A 101 -13.66 -7.30 15.75
N ASN A 102 -12.70 -6.48 16.12
CA ASN A 102 -12.83 -5.03 15.95
C ASN A 102 -12.00 -4.47 14.80
N LEU A 103 -11.65 -5.33 13.83
CA LEU A 103 -10.90 -4.89 12.65
C LEU A 103 -11.69 -5.19 11.39
N ASP A 104 -11.79 -4.17 10.53
CA ASP A 104 -12.32 -4.32 9.19
C ASP A 104 -11.15 -4.25 8.22
N SER A 105 -10.99 -5.28 7.40
CA SER A 105 -9.97 -5.29 6.36
C SER A 105 -10.63 -5.17 5.00
N GLN A 106 -10.37 -4.06 4.32
CA GLN A 106 -10.79 -3.88 2.93
C GLN A 106 -9.65 -4.35 2.07
N ILE A 107 -9.87 -5.46 1.36
CA ILE A 107 -8.85 -6.04 0.51
C ILE A 107 -9.23 -5.76 -0.94
N ALA A 108 -8.45 -4.91 -1.57
CA ALA A 108 -8.71 -4.48 -2.94
C ALA A 108 -7.70 -5.13 -3.86
N PHE A 109 -8.18 -5.69 -4.96
CA PHE A 109 -7.32 -6.26 -5.99
C PHE A 109 -7.09 -5.18 -7.03
N PHE A 110 -5.83 -4.85 -7.26
CA PHE A 110 -5.43 -3.70 -8.07
C PHE A 110 -4.62 -4.12 -9.27
N ARG A 111 -4.75 -3.34 -10.33
CA ARG A 111 -3.81 -3.36 -11.45
C ARG A 111 -2.84 -2.21 -11.26
N TRP A 112 -1.55 -2.51 -11.35
CA TRP A 112 -0.50 -1.55 -11.05
C TRP A 112 0.39 -1.32 -12.25
N SER A 113 0.94 -0.11 -12.31
CA SER A 113 2.03 0.22 -13.23
C SER A 113 3.06 0.99 -12.45
N VAL A 114 4.28 0.46 -12.38
CA VAL A 114 5.37 1.09 -11.64
C VAL A 114 6.53 1.23 -12.60
N GLU A 115 6.90 2.48 -12.94
CA GLU A 115 7.97 2.78 -13.89
C GLU A 115 7.79 1.99 -15.19
N GLY A 116 6.56 1.92 -15.68
CA GLY A 116 6.26 1.23 -16.92
C GLY A 116 6.12 -0.28 -16.81
N ARG A 117 6.35 -0.85 -15.62
CA ARG A 117 6.18 -2.29 -15.41
C ARG A 117 4.77 -2.57 -14.95
N GLU A 118 4.13 -3.51 -15.61
CA GLU A 118 2.75 -3.89 -15.28
C GLU A 118 2.76 -4.97 -14.21
N GLY A 119 1.82 -4.88 -13.27
CA GLY A 119 1.69 -5.86 -12.23
C GLY A 119 0.29 -5.96 -11.70
N LEU A 120 0.03 -7.03 -10.97
CA LEU A 120 -1.24 -7.26 -10.28
C LEU A 120 -0.94 -7.51 -8.82
N GLY A 121 -1.85 -7.10 -7.97
CA GLY A 121 -1.65 -7.35 -6.56
C GLY A 121 -2.73 -6.77 -5.70
N THR A 122 -2.57 -6.94 -4.39
CA THR A 122 -3.58 -6.53 -3.43
C THR A 122 -3.14 -5.29 -2.69
N TYR A 123 -4.13 -4.50 -2.31
CA TYR A 123 -3.95 -3.36 -1.42
C TYR A 123 -4.95 -3.52 -0.29
N GLU A 124 -4.45 -3.83 0.88
CA GLU A 124 -5.31 -4.04 2.05
C GLU A 124 -5.22 -2.83 2.97
N VAL A 125 -6.40 -2.36 3.41
CA VAL A 125 -6.49 -1.31 4.42
C VAL A 125 -7.25 -1.88 5.60
N ALA A 126 -6.60 -1.96 6.75
CA ALA A 126 -7.23 -2.44 7.98
C ALA A 126 -7.61 -1.25 8.83
N ARG A 127 -8.87 -1.22 9.26
CA ARG A 127 -9.40 -0.15 10.11
C ARG A 127 -9.90 -0.73 11.42
N ARG A 128 -9.68 0.01 12.49
CA ARG A 128 -10.25 -0.34 13.79
C ARG A 128 -11.67 0.17 13.85
N VAL A 129 -12.57 -0.71 14.24
CA VAL A 129 -13.98 -0.38 14.37
C VAL A 129 -14.32 -0.42 15.85
N ASP A 130 -14.68 0.72 16.41
CA ASP A 130 -15.09 0.79 17.80
C ASP A 130 -16.55 0.43 17.90
N GLU A 131 -16.88 -0.24 19.00
CA GLU A 131 -18.28 -0.62 19.25
C GLU A 131 -18.92 0.22 20.28
#